data_abbf45e4c5dda2b73e9d2562847c20ca
#
_entry.id   abbf45e4c5dda2b73e9d2562847c20ca
#
_cell.length_a   1.000
_cell.length_b   1.000
_cell.length_c   1.000
_cell.angle_alpha   90.00
_cell.angle_beta   90.00
_cell.angle_gamma   90.00
#
_symmetry.space_group_name_H-M   'P 1'
#
loop_
_entity.id
_entity.type
_entity.pdbx_description
1 polymer ?
#
loop_
_entity_poly.entity_id
_entity_poly.type
_entity_poly.pdbx_seq_one_letter_code
_entity_poly.pdbx_strand_id
1 'polypeptide(L)'
;MTCALIQNQPLLTPEELGVVNATYLNGLAEVVGELRRRILDILRHGYSEEAERLLGYMDEIYSVLVTMDYPDAITNGLRRQTDIARSIIEKTRGDITFSLRGEHLEQAIERLSAQLIGKYRN
;
A
#
# COMPACT_ATOMS: atom_id res chain seq x y z
N MET A 1 -29.45 9.23 -3.66
CA MET A 1 -28.79 10.28 -4.44
C MET A 1 -27.70 9.72 -5.35
N THR A 2 -26.76 9.00 -4.80
CA THR A 2 -25.69 8.40 -5.58
C THR A 2 -26.21 7.41 -6.62
N CYS A 3 -27.23 6.65 -6.26
CA CYS A 3 -27.84 5.68 -7.17
C CYS A 3 -28.48 6.36 -8.38
N ALA A 4 -29.10 7.51 -8.15
CA ALA A 4 -29.71 8.26 -9.25
C ALA A 4 -28.67 8.78 -10.23
N LEU A 5 -27.53 9.24 -9.72
CA LEU A 5 -26.41 9.67 -10.54
C LEU A 5 -25.84 8.51 -11.34
N ILE A 6 -25.72 7.34 -10.72
CA ILE A 6 -25.22 6.15 -11.38
C ILE A 6 -26.17 5.72 -12.50
N GLN A 7 -27.47 5.84 -12.31
CA GLN A 7 -28.46 5.50 -13.31
C GLN A 7 -28.35 6.38 -14.54
N ASN A 8 -27.81 7.57 -14.38
CA ASN A 8 -27.60 8.49 -15.50
C ASN A 8 -26.30 8.24 -16.25
N GLN A 9 -25.49 7.30 -15.77
CA GLN A 9 -24.22 6.94 -16.41
C GLN A 9 -24.36 6.49 -17.86
N PRO A 10 -25.46 5.80 -18.27
CA PRO A 10 -25.60 5.40 -19.67
C PRO A 10 -25.56 6.54 -20.68
N LEU A 11 -25.70 7.76 -20.21
CA LEU A 11 -25.62 8.93 -21.06
C LEU A 11 -24.20 9.33 -21.41
N LEU A 12 -23.23 8.79 -20.72
CA LEU A 12 -21.82 9.07 -20.98
C LEU A 12 -21.34 8.27 -22.18
N THR A 13 -20.51 8.88 -23.02
CA THR A 13 -19.85 8.16 -24.10
C THR A 13 -18.79 7.23 -23.50
N PRO A 14 -18.39 6.16 -24.22
CA PRO A 14 -17.30 5.30 -23.77
C PRO A 14 -16.01 6.08 -23.49
N GLU A 15 -15.74 7.12 -24.27
CA GLU A 15 -14.56 7.95 -24.08
C GLU A 15 -14.62 8.74 -22.76
N GLU A 16 -15.78 9.33 -22.48
CA GLU A 16 -15.99 10.06 -21.23
C GLU A 16 -15.88 9.15 -20.04
N LEU A 17 -16.44 7.94 -20.12
CA LEU A 17 -16.37 6.95 -19.08
C LEU A 17 -14.91 6.53 -18.84
N GLY A 18 -14.15 6.38 -19.91
CA GLY A 18 -12.73 6.05 -19.82
C GLY A 18 -11.93 7.12 -19.12
N VAL A 19 -12.21 8.40 -19.41
CA VAL A 19 -11.54 9.52 -18.76
C VAL A 19 -11.85 9.55 -17.27
N VAL A 20 -13.12 9.35 -16.91
CA VAL A 20 -13.51 9.31 -15.48
C VAL A 20 -12.81 8.17 -14.76
N ASN A 21 -12.75 6.99 -15.37
CA ASN A 21 -12.07 5.84 -14.79
C ASN A 21 -10.57 6.09 -14.64
N ALA A 22 -9.95 6.70 -15.66
CA ALA A 22 -8.51 7.02 -15.60
C ALA A 22 -8.21 7.98 -14.47
N THR A 23 -9.05 9.01 -14.27
CA THR A 23 -8.90 9.96 -13.18
C THR A 23 -9.01 9.26 -11.83
N TYR A 24 -9.99 8.38 -11.68
CA TYR A 24 -10.21 7.62 -10.46
C TYR A 24 -9.00 6.73 -10.16
N LEU A 25 -8.47 6.04 -11.17
CA LEU A 25 -7.32 5.16 -11.03
C LEU A 25 -6.06 5.93 -10.65
N ASN A 26 -5.87 7.11 -11.25
CA ASN A 26 -4.75 7.96 -10.89
C ASN A 26 -4.85 8.40 -9.43
N GLY A 27 -6.05 8.72 -8.96
CA GLY A 27 -6.29 9.05 -7.57
C GLY A 27 -5.95 7.91 -6.64
N LEU A 28 -6.32 6.67 -6.99
CA LEU A 28 -5.99 5.50 -6.21
C LEU A 28 -4.49 5.28 -6.14
N ALA A 29 -3.78 5.48 -7.26
CA ALA A 29 -2.33 5.35 -7.28
C ALA A 29 -1.66 6.38 -6.39
N GLU A 30 -2.17 7.61 -6.36
CA GLU A 30 -1.66 8.64 -5.47
C GLU A 30 -1.87 8.26 -4.00
N VAL A 31 -3.03 7.68 -3.68
CA VAL A 31 -3.31 7.21 -2.31
C VAL A 31 -2.30 6.14 -1.90
N VAL A 32 -1.97 5.22 -2.81
CA VAL A 32 -0.96 4.19 -2.54
C VAL A 32 0.38 4.84 -2.20
N GLY A 33 0.79 5.86 -2.95
CA GLY A 33 2.02 6.60 -2.69
C GLY A 33 2.00 7.31 -1.34
N GLU A 34 0.87 7.91 -0.99
CA GLU A 34 0.73 8.60 0.30
C GLU A 34 0.74 7.61 1.47
N LEU A 35 0.11 6.46 1.31
CA LEU A 35 0.14 5.41 2.33
C LEU A 35 1.57 4.91 2.55
N ARG A 36 2.34 4.74 1.48
CA ARG A 36 3.74 4.36 1.60
C ARG A 36 4.52 5.40 2.40
N ARG A 37 4.32 6.67 2.08
CA ARG A 37 5.00 7.77 2.79
C ARG A 37 4.69 7.72 4.28
N ARG A 38 3.43 7.51 4.62
CA ARG A 38 3.00 7.42 6.01
C ARG A 38 3.60 6.21 6.71
N ILE A 39 3.64 5.08 6.02
CA ILE A 39 4.26 3.87 6.55
C ILE A 39 5.75 4.11 6.85
N LEU A 40 6.47 4.71 5.92
CA LEU A 40 7.88 5.01 6.12
C LEU A 40 8.10 5.95 7.30
N ASP A 41 7.21 6.92 7.46
CA ASP A 41 7.27 7.83 8.60
C ASP A 41 7.07 7.09 9.92
N ILE A 42 6.13 6.17 9.96
CA ILE A 42 5.90 5.32 11.14
C ILE A 42 7.13 4.47 11.43
N LEU A 43 7.71 3.85 10.40
CA LEU A 43 8.87 2.98 10.56
C LEU A 43 10.11 3.72 11.01
N ARG A 44 10.18 5.02 10.81
CA ARG A 44 11.28 5.84 11.34
C ARG A 44 11.38 5.75 12.85
N HIS A 45 10.26 5.56 13.50
CA HIS A 45 10.17 5.48 14.96
C HIS A 45 10.18 4.04 15.45
N GLY A 46 10.40 3.08 14.54
CA GLY A 46 10.42 1.67 14.84
C GLY A 46 9.22 0.95 14.27
N TYR A 47 9.25 -0.39 14.33
CA TYR A 47 8.17 -1.20 13.81
C TYR A 47 6.87 -0.92 14.57
N SER A 48 5.75 -0.89 13.85
CA SER A 48 4.42 -0.71 14.41
C SER A 48 3.41 -1.54 13.63
N GLU A 49 2.44 -2.10 14.35
CA GLU A 49 1.32 -2.82 13.72
C GLU A 49 0.49 -1.90 12.85
N GLU A 50 0.52 -0.60 13.12
CA GLU A 50 -0.17 0.36 12.29
C GLU A 50 0.39 0.38 10.88
N ALA A 51 1.70 0.20 10.73
CA ALA A 51 2.32 0.12 9.41
C ALA A 51 1.77 -1.08 8.62
N GLU A 52 1.59 -2.22 9.28
CA GLU A 52 1.00 -3.39 8.63
C GLU A 52 -0.47 -3.17 8.27
N ARG A 53 -1.21 -2.48 9.11
CA ARG A 53 -2.60 -2.15 8.83
C ARG A 53 -2.71 -1.26 7.59
N LEU A 54 -1.83 -0.27 7.48
CA LEU A 54 -1.80 0.61 6.31
C LEU A 54 -1.40 -0.16 5.05
N LEU A 55 -0.49 -1.12 5.17
CA LEU A 55 -0.13 -2.00 4.06
C LEU A 55 -1.34 -2.81 3.60
N GLY A 56 -2.18 -3.26 4.54
CA GLY A 56 -3.42 -3.95 4.21
C GLY A 56 -4.34 -3.08 3.36
N TYR A 57 -4.45 -1.80 3.65
CA TYR A 57 -5.22 -0.87 2.83
C TYR A 57 -4.64 -0.74 1.42
N MET A 58 -3.31 -0.72 1.31
CA MET A 58 -2.66 -0.70 0.00
C MET A 58 -3.00 -1.94 -0.81
N ASP A 59 -3.00 -3.11 -0.16
CA ASP A 59 -3.39 -4.36 -0.80
C ASP A 59 -4.84 -4.33 -1.29
N GLU A 60 -5.75 -3.74 -0.52
CA GLU A 60 -7.14 -3.60 -0.91
C GLU A 60 -7.27 -2.70 -2.14
N ILE A 61 -6.55 -1.59 -2.15
CA ILE A 61 -6.55 -0.68 -3.30
C ILE A 61 -6.02 -1.40 -4.53
N TYR A 62 -4.95 -2.16 -4.39
CA TYR A 62 -4.37 -2.93 -5.47
C TYR A 62 -5.39 -3.94 -6.01
N SER A 63 -6.13 -4.61 -5.13
CA SER A 63 -7.17 -5.55 -5.53
C SER A 63 -8.22 -4.88 -6.41
N VAL A 64 -8.62 -3.66 -6.05
CA VAL A 64 -9.58 -2.90 -6.86
C VAL A 64 -8.99 -2.61 -8.23
N LEU A 65 -7.73 -2.20 -8.30
CA LEU A 65 -7.07 -1.91 -9.57
C LEU A 65 -6.99 -3.14 -10.47
N VAL A 66 -6.69 -4.29 -9.89
CA VAL A 66 -6.54 -5.55 -10.64
C VAL A 66 -7.87 -6.09 -11.13
N THR A 67 -8.95 -5.90 -10.36
CA THR A 67 -10.25 -6.45 -10.70
C THR A 67 -11.00 -5.63 -11.76
N MET A 68 -10.54 -4.43 -12.04
CA MET A 68 -11.15 -3.61 -13.08
C MET A 68 -10.82 -4.15 -14.46
N ASP A 69 -11.85 -4.32 -15.28
CA ASP A 69 -11.72 -4.82 -16.63
C ASP A 69 -12.07 -3.69 -17.61
N TYR A 70 -11.11 -3.30 -18.44
CA TYR A 70 -11.26 -2.16 -19.31
C TYR A 70 -11.02 -2.52 -20.77
N PRO A 71 -11.63 -1.76 -21.70
CA PRO A 71 -11.35 -1.91 -23.13
C PRO A 71 -9.88 -1.71 -23.44
N ASP A 72 -9.41 -2.31 -24.53
CA ASP A 72 -8.01 -2.31 -24.91
C ASP A 72 -7.38 -0.92 -25.00
N ALA A 73 -8.16 0.07 -25.42
CA ALA A 73 -7.67 1.44 -25.57
C ALA A 73 -7.18 2.04 -24.26
N ILE A 74 -7.70 1.56 -23.12
CA ILE A 74 -7.38 2.09 -21.81
C ILE A 74 -6.42 1.17 -21.07
N THR A 75 -6.31 -0.07 -21.53
CA THR A 75 -5.56 -1.13 -20.86
C THR A 75 -4.10 -0.78 -20.58
N ASN A 76 -3.44 -0.10 -21.50
CA ASN A 76 -2.03 0.26 -21.32
C ASN A 76 -1.82 1.19 -20.15
N GLY A 77 -2.66 2.21 -20.01
CA GLY A 77 -2.57 3.13 -18.88
C GLY A 77 -2.90 2.43 -17.57
N LEU A 78 -3.94 1.60 -17.56
CA LEU A 78 -4.32 0.83 -16.37
C LEU A 78 -3.21 -0.13 -15.97
N ARG A 79 -2.65 -0.86 -16.93
CA ARG A 79 -1.58 -1.81 -16.67
C ARG A 79 -0.37 -1.12 -16.06
N ARG A 80 -0.03 0.05 -16.58
CA ARG A 80 1.07 0.84 -16.06
C ARG A 80 0.81 1.27 -14.62
N GLN A 81 -0.39 1.76 -14.32
CA GLN A 81 -0.77 2.18 -12.98
C GLN A 81 -0.75 0.99 -12.02
N THR A 82 -1.25 -0.15 -12.46
CA THR A 82 -1.26 -1.37 -11.66
C THR A 82 0.17 -1.83 -11.36
N ASP A 83 1.05 -1.79 -12.34
CA ASP A 83 2.45 -2.19 -12.16
C ASP A 83 3.17 -1.25 -11.20
N ILE A 84 2.92 0.04 -11.30
CA ILE A 84 3.50 1.03 -10.40
C ILE A 84 3.01 0.77 -8.97
N ALA A 85 1.71 0.58 -8.78
CA ALA A 85 1.13 0.30 -7.47
C ALA A 85 1.72 -0.99 -6.88
N ARG A 86 1.83 -2.04 -7.68
CA ARG A 86 2.42 -3.30 -7.25
C ARG A 86 3.86 -3.12 -6.77
N SER A 87 4.63 -2.38 -7.54
CA SER A 87 6.04 -2.12 -7.20
C SER A 87 6.14 -1.38 -5.86
N ILE A 88 5.31 -0.37 -5.66
CA ILE A 88 5.28 0.41 -4.42
C ILE A 88 4.90 -0.48 -3.24
N ILE A 89 3.89 -1.32 -3.40
CA ILE A 89 3.41 -2.21 -2.34
C ILE A 89 4.48 -3.24 -1.96
N GLU A 90 5.12 -3.86 -2.94
CA GLU A 90 6.16 -4.85 -2.69
C GLU A 90 7.35 -4.23 -1.98
N LYS A 91 7.75 -3.05 -2.38
CA LYS A 91 8.82 -2.31 -1.74
C LYS A 91 8.48 -1.98 -0.30
N THR A 92 7.24 -1.55 -0.07
CA THR A 92 6.75 -1.22 1.27
C THR A 92 6.71 -2.45 2.17
N ARG A 93 6.26 -3.58 1.63
CA ARG A 93 6.25 -4.86 2.34
C ARG A 93 7.65 -5.26 2.77
N GLY A 94 8.62 -5.09 1.88
CA GLY A 94 10.02 -5.36 2.19
C GLY A 94 10.55 -4.46 3.31
N ASP A 95 10.20 -3.18 3.27
CA ASP A 95 10.62 -2.22 4.30
C ASP A 95 10.04 -2.57 5.67
N ILE A 96 8.77 -2.98 5.72
CA ILE A 96 8.12 -3.39 6.96
C ILE A 96 8.77 -4.66 7.51
N THR A 97 9.02 -5.63 6.65
CA THR A 97 9.67 -6.89 7.05
C THR A 97 11.06 -6.62 7.60
N PHE A 98 11.81 -5.76 6.93
CA PHE A 98 13.15 -5.39 7.38
C PHE A 98 13.11 -4.73 8.76
N SER A 99 12.18 -3.81 8.95
CA SER A 99 12.02 -3.12 10.23
C SER A 99 11.65 -4.10 11.35
N LEU A 100 10.76 -5.04 11.07
CA LEU A 100 10.35 -6.05 12.05
C LEU A 100 11.53 -6.95 12.44
N ARG A 101 12.32 -7.37 11.46
CA ARG A 101 13.51 -8.19 11.73
C ARG A 101 14.53 -7.43 12.55
N GLY A 102 14.71 -6.14 12.25
CA GLY A 102 15.61 -5.30 13.02
C GLY A 102 15.17 -5.20 14.47
N GLU A 103 13.88 -5.02 14.72
CA GLU A 103 13.34 -4.96 16.06
C GLU A 103 13.54 -6.29 16.81
N HIS A 104 13.28 -7.42 16.16
CA HIS A 104 13.50 -8.73 16.75
C HIS A 104 14.96 -8.94 17.10
N LEU A 105 15.87 -8.49 16.25
CA LEU A 105 17.29 -8.59 16.49
C LEU A 105 17.71 -7.74 17.71
N GLU A 106 17.20 -6.52 17.80
CA GLU A 106 17.47 -5.65 18.93
C GLU A 106 17.00 -6.28 20.23
N GLN A 107 15.81 -6.84 20.24
CA GLN A 107 15.25 -7.51 21.41
C GLN A 107 16.11 -8.72 21.81
N ALA A 108 16.59 -9.48 20.82
CA ALA A 108 17.47 -10.63 21.10
C ALA A 108 18.79 -10.17 21.70
N ILE A 109 19.36 -9.09 21.17
CA ILE A 109 20.62 -8.53 21.71
C ILE A 109 20.42 -8.04 23.13
N GLU A 110 19.31 -7.34 23.38
CA GLU A 110 19.00 -6.84 24.73
C GLU A 110 18.86 -7.99 25.73
N ARG A 111 18.18 -9.07 25.34
CA ARG A 111 18.04 -10.24 26.21
C ARG A 111 19.38 -10.87 26.50
N LEU A 112 20.23 -11.00 25.49
CA LEU A 112 21.56 -11.57 25.66
C LEU A 112 22.41 -10.69 26.57
N SER A 113 22.37 -9.37 26.37
CA SER A 113 23.09 -8.42 27.20
C SER A 113 22.65 -8.53 28.68
N ALA A 114 21.34 -8.62 28.90
CA ALA A 114 20.79 -8.76 30.25
C ALA A 114 21.26 -10.04 30.91
N GLN A 115 21.32 -11.15 30.17
CA GLN A 115 21.82 -12.43 30.68
C GLN A 115 23.28 -12.35 31.02
N LEU A 116 24.10 -11.71 30.21
CA LEU A 116 25.51 -11.56 30.46
C LEU A 116 25.79 -10.69 31.69
N ILE A 117 25.05 -9.57 31.79
CA ILE A 117 25.16 -8.69 32.96
C ILE A 117 24.79 -9.44 34.25
N GLY A 118 23.66 -10.17 34.19
CA GLY A 118 23.25 -10.97 35.34
C GLY A 118 24.26 -12.02 35.73
N LYS A 119 24.90 -12.66 34.75
CA LYS A 119 25.92 -13.66 34.99
C LYS A 119 27.15 -13.07 35.65
N TYR A 120 27.58 -11.89 35.27
CA TYR A 120 28.76 -11.25 35.82
C TYR A 120 28.51 -10.55 37.16
N ARG A 121 27.28 -10.24 37.48
CA ARG A 121 26.92 -9.63 38.76
C ARG A 121 26.95 -10.60 39.92
N ASN A 122 26.78 -11.85 39.61
CA ASN A 122 26.84 -12.90 40.65
C ASN A 122 28.28 -13.37 40.85
#